data_df77cbc68b7313dcc5430bc654b1a58d
#
_entry.id   df77cbc68b7313dcc5430bc654b1a58d
#
_cell.length_a   1.000
_cell.length_b   1.000
_cell.length_c   1.000
_cell.angle_alpha   90.00
_cell.angle_beta   90.00
_cell.angle_gamma   90.00
#
_symmetry.space_group_name_H-M   'P 1'
#
loop_
_entity.id
_entity.type
_entity.pdbx_description
1 polymer ?
#
loop_
_entity_poly.entity_id
_entity_poly.type
_entity_poly.pdbx_seq_one_letter_code
_entity_poly.pdbx_strand_id
1 'polypeptide(L)'
;MKKGFIIIFIFVSLFIMISEEKIADWQCYKSIELGGSNKYKYFFLDKEIYLYSNTNLSDLRIIDKLGSSVPYYILEGFKEEEKEEIIHELKLIKNSKETNKEKTLTNTVFDYQLLSEDKNLSCNKLEFDVDNSGEYSNQIEVYGRNEKSNWSFITKDTIYNIDKFKKNDVSLSNFFNYSFYRIKIIDSGEKALIKECRAVFKRISNKYDNYKETTDLKFDALEEEKTTLIKIENSNKLKLLNIDIIAEGNFNRKYDLTFGNSDYSLYSDNLYKFNHNNIDISKTMIVFSGTWKNDTALALRIFNNDNAPLKIDKIGAEYIIDKVIFEDNESKEYKLYFGNPDAEKPSYDIVTFQSYIEKDDKDKCSLGSLVKLKESKEEKESKINYKLIFNILIVVVSIALVSTLVLILRKK
;
A
#
# COMPACT_ATOMS: atom_id res chain seq x y z
N MET A 1 2.78 74.11 -39.38
CA MET A 1 3.11 73.54 -38.08
C MET A 1 2.50 72.12 -38.02
N LYS A 2 3.30 71.10 -38.32
CA LYS A 2 2.89 69.70 -38.28
C LYS A 2 3.44 69.11 -36.97
N LYS A 3 2.54 68.72 -36.04
CA LYS A 3 2.91 68.00 -34.83
C LYS A 3 3.01 66.51 -35.20
N GLY A 4 4.26 66.00 -35.17
CA GLY A 4 4.51 64.56 -35.32
C GLY A 4 4.17 63.82 -34.05
N PHE A 5 3.31 62.85 -34.17
CA PHE A 5 3.03 61.86 -33.11
C PHE A 5 4.12 60.77 -33.21
N ILE A 6 4.98 60.71 -32.20
CA ILE A 6 5.90 59.58 -32.01
C ILE A 6 5.16 58.51 -31.21
N ILE A 7 4.72 57.44 -31.87
CA ILE A 7 4.22 56.23 -31.23
C ILE A 7 5.43 55.39 -30.82
N ILE A 8 5.73 55.40 -29.53
CA ILE A 8 6.70 54.50 -28.94
C ILE A 8 6.01 53.12 -28.79
N PHE A 9 6.31 52.23 -29.71
CA PHE A 9 6.00 50.82 -29.59
C PHE A 9 6.92 50.22 -28.49
N ILE A 10 6.39 50.08 -27.25
CA ILE A 10 7.05 49.29 -26.23
C ILE A 10 6.78 47.83 -26.58
N PHE A 11 7.71 47.19 -27.22
CA PHE A 11 7.79 45.74 -27.31
C PHE A 11 8.06 45.20 -25.91
N VAL A 12 7.00 44.87 -25.20
CA VAL A 12 7.10 44.01 -24.01
C VAL A 12 7.42 42.62 -24.56
N SER A 13 8.71 42.30 -24.73
CA SER A 13 9.15 40.94 -24.89
C SER A 13 8.86 40.23 -23.59
N LEU A 14 7.77 39.45 -23.59
CA LEU A 14 7.48 38.48 -22.55
C LEU A 14 8.60 37.43 -22.64
N PHE A 15 9.69 37.63 -21.91
CA PHE A 15 10.63 36.57 -21.60
C PHE A 15 9.87 35.62 -20.72
N ILE A 16 9.30 34.56 -21.32
CA ILE A 16 8.99 33.34 -20.60
C ILE A 16 10.36 32.83 -20.16
N MET A 17 10.73 33.16 -18.93
CA MET A 17 11.82 32.47 -18.26
C MET A 17 11.33 31.03 -18.08
N ILE A 18 11.67 30.17 -19.02
CA ILE A 18 11.75 28.74 -18.77
C ILE A 18 12.85 28.66 -17.71
N SER A 19 12.46 28.50 -16.49
CA SER A 19 13.37 28.21 -15.38
C SER A 19 14.01 26.86 -15.73
N GLU A 20 15.26 26.90 -16.25
CA GLU A 20 16.09 25.70 -16.28
C GLU A 20 16.25 25.24 -14.83
N GLU A 21 15.60 24.12 -14.50
CA GLU A 21 15.73 23.50 -13.18
C GLU A 21 17.22 23.17 -12.98
N LYS A 22 17.87 23.90 -12.08
CA LYS A 22 19.28 23.68 -11.79
C LYS A 22 19.41 22.44 -10.92
N ILE A 23 20.12 21.42 -11.42
CA ILE A 23 20.45 20.19 -10.65
C ILE A 23 21.00 20.53 -9.25
N ALA A 24 21.61 21.69 -9.08
CA ALA A 24 22.10 22.20 -7.80
C ALA A 24 21.01 22.34 -6.70
N ASP A 25 19.74 22.31 -7.06
CA ASP A 25 18.63 22.43 -6.11
C ASP A 25 18.21 21.07 -5.52
N TRP A 26 18.66 19.97 -6.11
CA TRP A 26 18.42 18.63 -5.57
C TRP A 26 19.39 18.28 -4.45
N GLN A 27 18.89 17.55 -3.45
CA GLN A 27 19.69 17.15 -2.28
C GLN A 27 20.43 15.83 -2.49
N CYS A 28 19.88 14.94 -3.29
CA CYS A 28 20.34 13.57 -3.44
C CYS A 28 20.31 13.10 -4.89
N TYR A 29 21.15 12.09 -5.17
CA TYR A 29 21.01 11.28 -6.39
C TYR A 29 21.44 9.83 -6.15
N LYS A 30 21.00 8.94 -7.05
CA LYS A 30 21.50 7.58 -7.22
C LYS A 30 21.90 7.36 -8.68
N SER A 31 22.97 6.61 -8.93
CA SER A 31 23.28 6.12 -10.28
C SER A 31 22.25 5.09 -10.70
N ILE A 32 21.93 5.04 -12.00
CA ILE A 32 21.11 3.98 -12.59
C ILE A 32 22.04 3.08 -13.38
N GLU A 33 22.16 1.82 -12.95
CA GLU A 33 22.96 0.80 -13.60
C GLU A 33 22.08 0.07 -14.60
N LEU A 34 22.38 0.24 -15.89
CA LEU A 34 21.58 -0.32 -16.96
C LEU A 34 21.69 -1.84 -17.03
N GLY A 35 20.56 -2.50 -17.27
CA GLY A 35 20.46 -3.91 -17.63
C GLY A 35 20.04 -4.10 -19.09
N GLY A 36 20.44 -5.20 -19.71
CA GLY A 36 19.99 -5.65 -21.03
C GLY A 36 20.19 -4.67 -22.19
N SER A 37 19.48 -4.89 -23.30
CA SER A 37 19.61 -4.13 -24.54
C SER A 37 18.27 -3.58 -25.07
N ASN A 38 17.17 -3.79 -24.37
CA ASN A 38 15.87 -3.27 -24.78
C ASN A 38 15.86 -1.73 -24.71
N LYS A 39 15.05 -1.14 -25.60
CA LYS A 39 14.90 0.31 -25.68
C LYS A 39 14.36 0.93 -24.39
N TYR A 40 13.39 0.27 -23.75
CA TYR A 40 12.80 0.75 -22.52
C TYR A 40 13.44 0.06 -21.32
N LYS A 41 13.71 0.87 -20.29
CA LYS A 41 14.31 0.46 -19.03
C LYS A 41 13.38 0.76 -17.88
N TYR A 42 13.52 -0.01 -16.79
CA TYR A 42 12.78 0.29 -15.58
C TYR A 42 13.59 -0.02 -14.31
N PHE A 43 13.22 0.66 -13.23
CA PHE A 43 13.69 0.36 -11.89
C PHE A 43 12.57 0.62 -10.88
N PHE A 44 12.73 0.04 -9.69
CA PHE A 44 11.83 0.30 -8.57
C PHE A 44 12.41 1.35 -7.65
N LEU A 45 11.54 2.20 -7.07
CA LEU A 45 11.93 3.16 -6.05
C LEU A 45 12.19 2.42 -4.74
N ASP A 46 13.28 2.76 -4.08
CA ASP A 46 13.62 2.20 -2.76
C ASP A 46 13.27 3.15 -1.60
N LYS A 47 13.45 2.66 -0.37
CA LYS A 47 13.11 3.39 0.86
C LYS A 47 13.82 4.72 1.01
N GLU A 48 15.05 4.85 0.50
CA GLU A 48 15.83 6.09 0.58
C GLU A 48 15.24 7.16 -0.33
N ILE A 49 14.72 6.77 -1.50
CA ILE A 49 14.06 7.72 -2.41
C ILE A 49 12.79 8.26 -1.75
N TYR A 50 11.93 7.41 -1.18
CA TYR A 50 10.73 7.87 -0.47
C TYR A 50 11.06 8.78 0.71
N LEU A 51 12.15 8.51 1.45
CA LEU A 51 12.57 9.32 2.59
C LEU A 51 12.86 10.77 2.21
N TYR A 52 13.59 10.98 1.10
CA TYR A 52 14.06 12.31 0.69
C TYR A 52 13.14 13.01 -0.32
N SER A 53 12.34 12.25 -1.08
CA SER A 53 11.45 12.81 -2.10
C SER A 53 10.21 13.49 -1.51
N ASN A 54 9.58 14.32 -2.34
CA ASN A 54 8.24 14.80 -2.09
C ASN A 54 7.25 13.64 -2.03
N THR A 55 6.20 13.78 -1.24
CA THR A 55 5.20 12.72 -1.04
C THR A 55 4.52 12.25 -2.34
N ASN A 56 4.40 13.14 -3.32
CA ASN A 56 3.85 12.88 -4.64
C ASN A 56 4.91 12.55 -5.70
N LEU A 57 6.19 12.40 -5.31
CA LEU A 57 7.33 12.11 -6.20
C LEU A 57 7.50 13.15 -7.34
N SER A 58 7.07 14.40 -7.11
CA SER A 58 7.16 15.49 -8.10
C SER A 58 8.61 15.90 -8.40
N ASP A 59 9.51 15.62 -7.49
CA ASP A 59 10.91 16.04 -7.50
C ASP A 59 11.87 15.02 -8.14
N LEU A 60 11.38 13.93 -8.69
CA LEU A 60 12.23 12.97 -9.40
C LEU A 60 12.69 13.54 -10.74
N ARG A 61 13.98 13.36 -11.07
CA ARG A 61 14.54 13.68 -12.41
C ARG A 61 15.56 12.64 -12.80
N ILE A 62 15.42 12.08 -14.00
CA ILE A 62 16.47 11.26 -14.61
C ILE A 62 17.31 12.18 -15.49
N ILE A 63 18.60 12.21 -15.25
CA ILE A 63 19.56 13.04 -15.99
C ILE A 63 20.61 12.12 -16.59
N ASP A 64 20.90 12.33 -17.88
CA ASP A 64 21.93 11.58 -18.59
C ASP A 64 23.33 12.16 -18.37
N LYS A 65 24.36 11.55 -18.98
CA LYS A 65 25.74 11.96 -18.88
C LYS A 65 26.00 13.39 -19.40
N LEU A 66 25.18 13.85 -20.35
CA LEU A 66 25.30 15.18 -20.94
C LEU A 66 24.60 16.27 -20.13
N GLY A 67 23.92 15.89 -19.04
CA GLY A 67 23.13 16.80 -18.23
C GLY A 67 21.71 17.02 -18.75
N SER A 68 21.27 16.25 -19.74
CA SER A 68 19.96 16.38 -20.33
C SER A 68 18.92 15.58 -19.52
N SER A 69 17.71 16.14 -19.39
CA SER A 69 16.60 15.46 -18.75
C SER A 69 16.09 14.32 -19.64
N VAL A 70 15.92 13.14 -19.04
CA VAL A 70 15.41 11.93 -19.72
C VAL A 70 13.95 11.73 -19.31
N PRO A 71 13.02 11.74 -20.30
CA PRO A 71 11.60 11.53 -20.03
C PRO A 71 11.31 10.17 -19.40
N TYR A 72 10.43 10.14 -18.42
CA TYR A 72 9.99 8.94 -17.73
C TYR A 72 8.51 9.03 -17.33
N TYR A 73 7.95 7.90 -16.94
CA TYR A 73 6.68 7.86 -16.22
C TYR A 73 6.77 6.89 -15.04
N ILE A 74 5.88 7.10 -14.08
CA ILE A 74 5.79 6.29 -12.86
C ILE A 74 4.54 5.43 -12.95
N LEU A 75 4.71 4.11 -12.79
CA LEU A 75 3.62 3.19 -12.50
C LEU A 75 3.51 3.05 -11.00
N GLU A 76 2.40 3.50 -10.46
CA GLU A 76 2.08 3.22 -9.08
C GLU A 76 1.91 1.72 -8.88
N GLY A 77 2.55 1.19 -7.83
CA GLY A 77 2.48 -0.23 -7.47
C GLY A 77 1.10 -0.70 -7.02
N PHE A 78 0.16 0.23 -6.82
CA PHE A 78 -1.22 -0.05 -6.44
C PHE A 78 -2.17 0.47 -7.50
N LYS A 79 -3.00 -0.44 -8.01
CA LYS A 79 -4.26 -0.08 -8.66
C LYS A 79 -5.39 -0.79 -7.94
N GLU A 80 -6.48 -0.07 -7.76
CA GLU A 80 -7.71 -0.63 -7.24
C GLU A 80 -8.07 -1.85 -8.07
N GLU A 81 -8.11 -3.02 -7.41
CA GLU A 81 -8.45 -4.27 -8.07
C GLU A 81 -9.95 -4.19 -8.42
N GLU A 82 -10.29 -4.26 -9.69
CA GLU A 82 -11.65 -4.64 -10.09
C GLU A 82 -11.86 -6.09 -9.65
N LYS A 83 -12.49 -6.26 -8.49
CA LYS A 83 -12.81 -7.57 -7.94
C LYS A 83 -14.10 -8.05 -8.57
N GLU A 84 -14.00 -8.83 -9.61
CA GLU A 84 -15.12 -9.62 -10.07
C GLU A 84 -15.15 -10.91 -9.21
N GLU A 85 -16.09 -11.00 -8.26
CA GLU A 85 -16.39 -12.24 -7.55
C GLU A 85 -17.45 -13.00 -8.32
N ILE A 86 -17.08 -14.15 -8.87
CA ILE A 86 -18.02 -15.10 -9.46
C ILE A 86 -18.19 -16.24 -8.46
N ILE A 87 -19.42 -16.45 -8.00
CA ILE A 87 -19.74 -17.51 -7.03
C ILE A 87 -20.35 -18.69 -7.81
N HIS A 88 -19.80 -19.87 -7.64
CA HIS A 88 -20.35 -21.11 -8.16
C HIS A 88 -20.77 -22.03 -7.00
N GLU A 89 -22.02 -22.46 -7.01
CA GLU A 89 -22.48 -23.49 -6.11
C GLU A 89 -21.86 -24.83 -6.50
N LEU A 90 -21.39 -25.56 -5.48
CA LEU A 90 -20.87 -26.90 -5.63
C LEU A 90 -21.96 -27.90 -5.26
N LYS A 91 -22.22 -28.86 -6.12
CA LYS A 91 -23.18 -29.95 -5.82
C LYS A 91 -22.54 -30.99 -4.95
N LEU A 92 -23.13 -31.25 -3.78
CA LEU A 92 -22.74 -32.38 -2.95
C LEU A 92 -23.04 -33.70 -3.66
N ILE A 93 -22.02 -34.53 -3.88
CA ILE A 93 -22.14 -35.82 -4.55
C ILE A 93 -21.92 -37.00 -3.61
N LYS A 94 -21.21 -36.79 -2.50
CA LYS A 94 -20.95 -37.83 -1.50
C LYS A 94 -20.72 -37.21 -0.13
N ASN A 95 -21.29 -37.84 0.89
CA ASN A 95 -20.99 -37.62 2.30
C ASN A 95 -20.63 -38.96 2.94
N SER A 96 -19.49 -39.08 3.60
CA SER A 96 -19.02 -40.34 4.20
C SER A 96 -18.17 -40.04 5.44
N LYS A 97 -18.08 -41.05 6.31
CA LYS A 97 -17.19 -41.05 7.46
C LYS A 97 -16.00 -41.97 7.20
N GLU A 98 -14.79 -41.47 7.51
CA GLU A 98 -13.57 -42.24 7.49
C GLU A 98 -13.03 -42.38 8.92
N THR A 99 -12.88 -43.61 9.39
CA THR A 99 -12.35 -43.90 10.73
C THR A 99 -10.92 -44.42 10.56
N ASN A 100 -10.00 -43.95 11.40
CA ASN A 100 -8.62 -44.42 11.37
C ASN A 100 -8.57 -45.94 11.79
N LYS A 101 -7.44 -46.59 11.52
CA LYS A 101 -7.25 -48.04 11.82
C LYS A 101 -7.44 -48.37 13.30
N GLU A 102 -7.16 -47.44 14.20
CA GLU A 102 -7.27 -47.58 15.65
C GLU A 102 -8.69 -47.22 16.17
N LYS A 103 -9.61 -46.81 15.28
CA LYS A 103 -10.99 -46.36 15.60
C LYS A 103 -11.07 -45.21 16.62
N THR A 104 -10.02 -44.48 16.79
CA THR A 104 -9.91 -43.36 17.74
C THR A 104 -10.33 -42.04 17.14
N LEU A 105 -10.16 -41.89 15.83
CA LEU A 105 -10.48 -40.67 15.10
C LEU A 105 -11.43 -40.92 13.94
N THR A 106 -12.49 -40.13 13.84
CA THR A 106 -13.48 -40.22 12.75
C THR A 106 -13.52 -38.89 12.02
N ASN A 107 -13.10 -38.91 10.75
CA ASN A 107 -13.20 -37.76 9.88
C ASN A 107 -14.53 -37.77 9.11
N THR A 108 -15.12 -36.62 8.86
CA THR A 108 -16.25 -36.48 7.96
C THR A 108 -15.78 -35.95 6.63
N VAL A 109 -16.17 -36.60 5.53
CA VAL A 109 -15.70 -36.29 4.18
C VAL A 109 -16.89 -35.91 3.32
N PHE A 110 -16.81 -34.74 2.71
CA PHE A 110 -17.78 -34.22 1.77
C PHE A 110 -17.11 -34.10 0.38
N ASP A 111 -17.67 -34.74 -0.63
CA ASP A 111 -17.23 -34.60 -2.02
C ASP A 111 -18.23 -33.74 -2.77
N TYR A 112 -17.74 -32.71 -3.42
CA TYR A 112 -18.51 -31.75 -4.19
C TYR A 112 -18.07 -31.75 -5.64
N GLN A 113 -19.02 -31.46 -6.53
CA GLN A 113 -18.80 -31.29 -7.97
C GLN A 113 -19.11 -29.85 -8.37
N LEU A 114 -18.22 -29.23 -9.15
CA LEU A 114 -18.47 -27.96 -9.79
C LEU A 114 -19.42 -28.13 -10.97
N LEU A 115 -20.59 -27.49 -10.90
CA LEU A 115 -21.57 -27.47 -11.98
C LEU A 115 -21.35 -26.26 -12.87
N SER A 116 -20.30 -26.26 -13.68
CA SER A 116 -20.05 -25.22 -14.65
C SER A 116 -19.59 -25.82 -15.97
N GLU A 117 -20.07 -25.24 -17.07
CA GLU A 117 -19.61 -25.57 -18.42
C GLU A 117 -18.28 -24.90 -18.78
N ASP A 118 -17.89 -23.84 -18.01
CA ASP A 118 -16.63 -23.13 -18.19
C ASP A 118 -15.48 -23.90 -17.55
N LYS A 119 -14.67 -24.54 -18.38
CA LYS A 119 -13.49 -25.31 -17.95
C LYS A 119 -12.30 -24.46 -17.51
N ASN A 120 -12.37 -23.15 -17.69
CA ASN A 120 -11.28 -22.22 -17.35
C ASN A 120 -11.49 -21.55 -15.99
N LEU A 121 -12.51 -21.97 -15.25
CA LEU A 121 -12.78 -21.42 -13.93
C LEU A 121 -11.70 -21.87 -12.94
N SER A 122 -11.07 -20.89 -12.27
CA SER A 122 -10.04 -21.14 -11.25
C SER A 122 -10.51 -20.66 -9.89
N CYS A 123 -10.71 -21.57 -8.95
CA CYS A 123 -11.14 -21.28 -7.57
C CYS A 123 -9.94 -20.88 -6.70
N ASN A 124 -10.11 -19.84 -5.91
CA ASN A 124 -9.11 -19.43 -4.90
C ASN A 124 -9.66 -19.38 -3.48
N LYS A 125 -10.97 -19.62 -3.30
CA LYS A 125 -11.62 -19.61 -1.99
C LYS A 125 -12.82 -20.57 -2.01
N LEU A 126 -13.01 -21.29 -0.92
CA LEU A 126 -14.24 -22.06 -0.66
C LEU A 126 -14.97 -21.43 0.52
N GLU A 127 -16.28 -21.27 0.40
CA GLU A 127 -17.17 -20.80 1.45
C GLU A 127 -18.16 -21.91 1.84
N PHE A 128 -18.41 -22.02 3.14
CA PHE A 128 -19.26 -23.07 3.68
C PHE A 128 -20.47 -22.46 4.38
N ASP A 129 -21.66 -22.99 4.07
CA ASP A 129 -22.80 -22.84 4.95
C ASP A 129 -22.81 -24.01 5.94
N VAL A 130 -22.67 -23.66 7.22
CA VAL A 130 -22.55 -24.66 8.29
C VAL A 130 -23.81 -24.63 9.13
N ASP A 131 -24.49 -25.77 9.15
CA ASP A 131 -25.67 -25.99 10.00
C ASP A 131 -25.23 -26.39 11.39
N ASN A 132 -24.91 -25.42 12.19
CA ASN A 132 -24.70 -25.64 13.62
C ASN A 132 -25.13 -24.41 14.40
N SER A 133 -26.06 -24.59 15.35
CA SER A 133 -26.48 -23.53 16.26
C SER A 133 -25.53 -23.36 17.46
N GLY A 134 -24.53 -24.22 17.59
CA GLY A 134 -23.54 -24.22 18.68
C GLY A 134 -22.20 -23.70 18.28
N GLU A 135 -21.31 -23.66 19.25
CA GLU A 135 -19.89 -23.37 19.02
C GLU A 135 -19.18 -24.56 18.38
N TYR A 136 -18.25 -24.28 17.45
CA TYR A 136 -17.38 -25.29 16.86
C TYR A 136 -16.03 -24.71 16.47
N SER A 137 -15.05 -25.57 16.44
CA SER A 137 -13.73 -25.31 15.85
C SER A 137 -13.25 -26.59 15.21
N ASN A 138 -13.18 -26.64 13.88
CA ASN A 138 -12.83 -27.83 13.15
C ASN A 138 -11.69 -27.58 12.18
N GLN A 139 -10.66 -28.37 12.30
CA GLN A 139 -9.60 -28.43 11.30
C GLN A 139 -10.13 -29.13 10.06
N ILE A 140 -9.88 -28.56 8.89
CA ILE A 140 -10.29 -29.13 7.61
C ILE A 140 -9.10 -29.26 6.66
N GLU A 141 -9.17 -30.27 5.82
CA GLU A 141 -8.28 -30.46 4.68
C GLU A 141 -9.08 -30.36 3.40
N VAL A 142 -8.54 -29.65 2.42
CA VAL A 142 -9.13 -29.46 1.10
C VAL A 142 -8.32 -30.19 0.08
N TYR A 143 -8.99 -30.94 -0.77
CA TYR A 143 -8.41 -31.67 -1.89
C TYR A 143 -9.17 -31.32 -3.19
N GLY A 144 -8.48 -31.43 -4.32
CA GLY A 144 -9.07 -31.25 -5.65
C GLY A 144 -8.72 -32.39 -6.58
N ARG A 145 -9.57 -32.65 -7.58
CA ARG A 145 -9.31 -33.58 -8.69
C ARG A 145 -10.11 -33.23 -9.93
N ASN A 146 -9.66 -33.71 -11.06
CA ASN A 146 -10.42 -33.79 -12.31
C ASN A 146 -10.94 -35.22 -12.54
N GLU A 147 -11.82 -35.42 -13.54
CA GLU A 147 -12.64 -36.64 -13.71
C GLU A 147 -11.91 -38.00 -13.63
N LYS A 148 -10.65 -38.06 -14.03
CA LYS A 148 -9.89 -39.32 -14.05
C LYS A 148 -8.61 -39.28 -13.21
N SER A 149 -8.48 -38.29 -12.33
CA SER A 149 -7.28 -38.13 -11.51
C SER A 149 -7.51 -38.51 -10.04
N ASN A 150 -6.44 -38.80 -9.34
CA ASN A 150 -6.46 -38.97 -7.88
C ASN A 150 -6.69 -37.62 -7.19
N TRP A 151 -7.13 -37.68 -5.94
CA TRP A 151 -7.24 -36.51 -5.09
C TRP A 151 -5.85 -35.91 -4.79
N SER A 152 -5.69 -34.63 -5.08
CA SER A 152 -4.48 -33.87 -4.78
C SER A 152 -4.79 -32.94 -3.59
N PHE A 153 -3.94 -32.97 -2.58
CA PHE A 153 -4.03 -32.06 -1.43
C PHE A 153 -3.83 -30.63 -1.88
N ILE A 154 -4.68 -29.71 -1.43
CA ILE A 154 -4.61 -28.27 -1.74
C ILE A 154 -4.12 -27.49 -0.52
N THR A 155 -4.87 -27.57 0.59
CA THR A 155 -4.58 -26.81 1.81
C THR A 155 -5.21 -27.40 3.04
N LYS A 156 -4.81 -26.91 4.20
CA LYS A 156 -5.35 -27.20 5.50
C LYS A 156 -5.65 -25.89 6.22
N ASP A 157 -6.80 -25.78 6.85
CA ASP A 157 -7.24 -24.58 7.54
C ASP A 157 -8.20 -24.97 8.70
N THR A 158 -8.66 -23.97 9.45
CA THR A 158 -9.64 -24.17 10.53
C THR A 158 -10.88 -23.34 10.27
N ILE A 159 -12.05 -23.97 10.30
CA ILE A 159 -13.35 -23.28 10.35
C ILE A 159 -13.87 -23.26 11.79
N TYR A 160 -14.48 -22.16 12.19
CA TYR A 160 -14.93 -22.01 13.57
C TYR A 160 -16.11 -21.06 13.72
N ASN A 161 -16.86 -21.26 14.80
CA ASN A 161 -17.85 -20.36 15.35
C ASN A 161 -17.71 -20.43 16.87
N ILE A 162 -17.07 -19.47 17.47
CA ILE A 162 -16.77 -19.43 18.91
C ILE A 162 -17.11 -18.02 19.40
N ASP A 163 -18.10 -17.92 20.29
CA ASP A 163 -18.61 -16.66 20.80
C ASP A 163 -18.98 -15.70 19.63
N LYS A 164 -18.28 -14.59 19.48
CA LYS A 164 -18.47 -13.60 18.41
C LYS A 164 -17.55 -13.80 17.20
N PHE A 165 -16.67 -14.79 17.24
CA PHE A 165 -15.72 -15.08 16.18
C PHE A 165 -16.24 -16.18 15.28
N LYS A 166 -16.32 -15.90 13.97
CA LYS A 166 -16.79 -16.86 12.98
C LYS A 166 -15.91 -16.84 11.74
N LYS A 167 -15.52 -18.02 11.27
CA LYS A 167 -14.83 -18.23 10.00
C LYS A 167 -15.38 -19.49 9.35
N ASN A 168 -16.08 -19.35 8.23
CA ASN A 168 -16.67 -20.43 7.45
C ASN A 168 -16.14 -20.44 6.00
N ASP A 169 -14.90 -20.08 5.83
CA ASP A 169 -14.27 -20.06 4.52
C ASP A 169 -12.81 -20.53 4.60
N VAL A 170 -12.30 -20.95 3.47
CA VAL A 170 -10.91 -21.36 3.27
C VAL A 170 -10.35 -20.69 2.05
N SER A 171 -9.31 -19.87 2.23
CA SER A 171 -8.53 -19.33 1.14
C SER A 171 -7.55 -20.39 0.63
N LEU A 172 -7.54 -20.58 -0.68
CA LEU A 172 -6.60 -21.47 -1.34
C LEU A 172 -5.35 -20.68 -1.72
N SER A 173 -4.17 -21.24 -1.47
CA SER A 173 -2.89 -20.56 -1.68
C SER A 173 -2.61 -20.18 -3.15
N ASN A 174 -3.31 -20.84 -4.08
CA ASN A 174 -3.23 -20.62 -5.52
C ASN A 174 -4.62 -20.71 -6.15
N PHE A 175 -4.70 -20.39 -7.43
CA PHE A 175 -5.88 -20.64 -8.26
C PHE A 175 -5.88 -22.08 -8.73
N PHE A 176 -6.97 -22.81 -8.46
CA PHE A 176 -7.12 -24.20 -8.83
C PHE A 176 -8.29 -24.42 -9.76
N ASN A 177 -8.08 -25.20 -10.80
CA ASN A 177 -9.07 -25.56 -11.81
C ASN A 177 -9.42 -27.05 -11.67
N TYR A 178 -10.16 -27.37 -10.62
CA TYR A 178 -10.64 -28.72 -10.38
C TYR A 178 -12.15 -28.83 -10.62
N SER A 179 -12.59 -29.95 -11.21
CA SER A 179 -14.01 -30.27 -11.37
C SER A 179 -14.64 -30.82 -10.08
N PHE A 180 -13.83 -31.32 -9.18
CA PHE A 180 -14.27 -31.91 -7.91
C PHE A 180 -13.42 -31.41 -6.77
N TYR A 181 -14.07 -31.09 -5.66
CA TYR A 181 -13.45 -30.71 -4.39
C TYR A 181 -13.85 -31.66 -3.28
N ARG A 182 -12.93 -32.06 -2.45
CA ARG A 182 -13.15 -32.84 -1.23
C ARG A 182 -12.80 -31.99 -0.03
N ILE A 183 -13.75 -31.91 0.91
CA ILE A 183 -13.56 -31.29 2.22
C ILE A 183 -13.56 -32.39 3.25
N LYS A 184 -12.47 -32.52 3.98
CA LYS A 184 -12.32 -33.49 5.03
C LYS A 184 -12.25 -32.76 6.36
N ILE A 185 -13.24 -32.92 7.21
CA ILE A 185 -13.24 -32.43 8.58
C ILE A 185 -12.48 -33.42 9.43
N ILE A 186 -11.38 -32.96 10.00
CA ILE A 186 -10.51 -33.77 10.83
C ILE A 186 -11.10 -33.83 12.24
N ASP A 187 -11.02 -34.95 12.84
CA ASP A 187 -11.60 -35.37 14.12
C ASP A 187 -12.00 -34.23 15.04
N SER A 188 -13.26 -34.18 15.33
CA SER A 188 -13.78 -33.18 16.21
C SER A 188 -14.92 -33.74 17.04
N GLY A 189 -14.84 -33.57 18.33
CA GLY A 189 -15.92 -33.94 19.25
C GLY A 189 -17.24 -33.26 18.89
N GLU A 190 -17.22 -32.00 18.45
CA GLU A 190 -18.36 -31.22 17.99
C GLU A 190 -18.22 -30.92 16.50
N LYS A 191 -19.25 -31.28 15.72
CA LYS A 191 -19.15 -31.37 14.27
C LYS A 191 -19.83 -30.23 13.60
N ALA A 192 -19.05 -29.42 12.86
CA ALA A 192 -19.62 -28.57 11.85
C ALA A 192 -20.28 -29.47 10.77
N LEU A 193 -21.56 -29.31 10.54
CA LEU A 193 -22.25 -29.94 9.42
C LEU A 193 -22.28 -28.97 8.24
N ILE A 194 -21.45 -29.22 7.24
CA ILE A 194 -21.46 -28.40 6.02
C ILE A 194 -22.71 -28.78 5.22
N LYS A 195 -23.62 -27.80 5.08
CA LYS A 195 -24.81 -27.91 4.22
C LYS A 195 -24.49 -27.62 2.78
N GLU A 196 -23.84 -26.48 2.54
CA GLU A 196 -23.54 -25.98 1.23
C GLU A 196 -22.07 -25.58 1.16
N CYS A 197 -21.49 -25.76 -0.02
CA CYS A 197 -20.16 -25.32 -0.35
C CYS A 197 -20.22 -24.50 -1.63
N ARG A 198 -19.64 -23.32 -1.61
CA ARG A 198 -19.53 -22.43 -2.76
C ARG A 198 -18.05 -22.23 -3.10
N ALA A 199 -17.73 -22.34 -4.38
CA ALA A 199 -16.43 -21.96 -4.92
C ALA A 199 -16.48 -20.49 -5.32
N VAL A 200 -15.60 -19.69 -4.75
CA VAL A 200 -15.51 -18.27 -5.03
C VAL A 200 -14.30 -18.02 -5.92
N PHE A 201 -14.56 -17.39 -7.04
CA PHE A 201 -13.57 -16.83 -7.91
C PHE A 201 -13.38 -15.39 -7.55
N LYS A 202 -12.12 -15.02 -7.30
CA LYS A 202 -11.70 -13.64 -7.42
C LYS A 202 -10.95 -13.55 -8.73
N ARG A 203 -11.64 -13.20 -9.81
CA ARG A 203 -10.96 -12.73 -11.00
C ARG A 203 -10.37 -11.36 -10.64
N ILE A 204 -9.16 -11.40 -10.13
CA ILE A 204 -8.34 -10.22 -10.06
C ILE A 204 -7.95 -9.96 -11.51
N SER A 205 -8.69 -9.09 -12.19
CA SER A 205 -8.29 -8.60 -13.51
C SER A 205 -7.13 -7.63 -13.33
N ASN A 206 -6.01 -8.14 -12.79
CA ASN A 206 -4.78 -7.37 -12.70
C ASN A 206 -4.23 -7.21 -14.11
N LYS A 207 -4.56 -6.09 -14.72
CA LYS A 207 -3.76 -5.55 -15.82
C LYS A 207 -2.38 -5.07 -15.33
N TYR A 208 -2.12 -5.07 -14.03
CA TYR A 208 -0.94 -4.46 -13.43
C TYR A 208 -0.47 -5.27 -12.23
N ASP A 209 0.81 -5.58 -12.22
CA ASP A 209 1.46 -6.20 -11.06
C ASP A 209 1.44 -5.21 -9.89
N ASN A 210 0.90 -5.63 -8.76
CA ASN A 210 1.04 -4.89 -7.52
C ASN A 210 2.44 -5.15 -6.97
N TYR A 211 3.30 -4.16 -7.08
CA TYR A 211 4.65 -4.26 -6.54
C TYR A 211 4.62 -3.93 -5.05
N LYS A 212 4.91 -4.94 -4.25
CA LYS A 212 4.86 -4.84 -2.79
C LYS A 212 6.13 -5.37 -2.17
N GLU A 213 6.50 -4.76 -1.05
CA GLU A 213 7.54 -5.25 -0.17
C GLU A 213 7.09 -5.22 1.28
N THR A 214 7.82 -5.90 2.13
CA THR A 214 7.60 -5.91 3.58
C THR A 214 8.71 -5.21 4.31
N THR A 215 8.41 -4.66 5.47
CA THR A 215 9.39 -4.04 6.36
C THR A 215 8.94 -4.15 7.80
N ASP A 216 9.88 -3.98 8.72
CA ASP A 216 9.59 -3.76 10.14
C ASP A 216 9.55 -2.27 10.40
N LEU A 217 8.55 -1.85 11.15
CA LEU A 217 8.40 -0.47 11.59
C LEU A 217 8.93 -0.33 13.03
N LYS A 218 9.62 0.77 13.29
CA LYS A 218 10.01 1.13 14.65
C LYS A 218 8.77 1.61 15.41
N PHE A 219 8.74 1.30 16.69
CA PHE A 219 7.67 1.75 17.56
C PHE A 219 8.15 1.97 18.99
N ASP A 220 7.43 2.82 19.70
CA ASP A 220 7.53 3.04 21.13
C ASP A 220 6.18 2.76 21.79
N ALA A 221 6.18 2.05 22.90
CA ALA A 221 4.97 1.73 23.66
C ALA A 221 4.96 2.51 24.98
N LEU A 222 3.85 3.22 25.21
CA LEU A 222 3.57 3.93 26.45
C LEU A 222 2.39 3.28 27.15
N GLU A 223 2.61 2.73 28.33
CA GLU A 223 1.57 2.16 29.16
C GLU A 223 0.79 3.26 29.89
N GLU A 224 -0.51 3.25 29.73
CA GLU A 224 -1.46 4.09 30.44
C GLU A 224 -2.36 3.15 31.27
N GLU A 225 -3.05 3.64 32.31
CA GLU A 225 -3.78 2.84 33.31
C GLU A 225 -4.48 1.58 32.78
N LYS A 226 -5.29 1.69 31.71
CA LYS A 226 -6.02 0.56 31.09
C LYS A 226 -5.79 0.44 29.59
N THR A 227 -4.85 1.17 29.06
CA THR A 227 -4.52 1.19 27.64
C THR A 227 -3.01 1.19 27.43
N THR A 228 -2.59 0.78 26.24
CA THR A 228 -1.22 0.97 25.75
C THR A 228 -1.29 1.81 24.48
N LEU A 229 -0.61 2.94 24.48
CA LEU A 229 -0.43 3.76 23.29
C LEU A 229 0.89 3.37 22.60
N ILE A 230 0.80 2.91 21.39
CA ILE A 230 1.93 2.51 20.56
C ILE A 230 2.10 3.56 19.47
N LYS A 231 3.24 4.24 19.48
CA LYS A 231 3.65 5.19 18.46
C LYS A 231 4.49 4.46 17.43
N ILE A 232 4.00 4.35 16.21
CA ILE A 232 4.63 3.62 15.11
C ILE A 232 5.22 4.63 14.14
N GLU A 233 6.49 4.47 13.78
CA GLU A 233 7.21 5.38 12.89
C GLU A 233 7.25 4.85 11.46
N ASN A 234 6.74 5.64 10.52
CA ASN A 234 6.93 5.47 9.09
C ASN A 234 7.83 6.58 8.54
N SER A 235 9.05 6.70 9.09
CA SER A 235 10.00 7.78 8.77
C SER A 235 10.32 7.88 7.28
N ASN A 236 10.28 6.76 6.56
CA ASN A 236 10.51 6.71 5.12
C ASN A 236 9.28 7.10 4.28
N LYS A 237 8.17 7.49 4.87
CA LYS A 237 6.92 7.84 4.16
C LYS A 237 6.44 6.74 3.20
N LEU A 238 6.67 5.47 3.56
CA LEU A 238 6.27 4.33 2.74
C LEU A 238 4.76 4.28 2.57
N LYS A 239 4.30 3.88 1.41
CA LYS A 239 2.88 3.71 1.08
C LYS A 239 2.35 2.41 1.70
N LEU A 240 2.04 2.43 2.99
CA LEU A 240 1.63 1.26 3.75
C LEU A 240 0.25 0.74 3.33
N LEU A 241 0.11 -0.57 3.16
CA LEU A 241 -1.15 -1.27 2.89
C LEU A 241 -1.77 -1.86 4.15
N ASN A 242 -0.92 -2.29 5.07
CA ASN A 242 -1.31 -2.89 6.33
C ASN A 242 -0.19 -2.76 7.35
N ILE A 243 -0.54 -3.04 8.61
CA ILE A 243 0.42 -3.35 9.67
C ILE A 243 0.03 -4.66 10.35
N ASP A 244 1.02 -5.46 10.74
CA ASP A 244 0.82 -6.72 11.45
C ASP A 244 1.48 -6.65 12.83
N ILE A 245 0.68 -6.85 13.88
CA ILE A 245 1.10 -6.75 15.28
C ILE A 245 1.49 -8.13 15.79
N ILE A 246 2.78 -8.39 15.87
CA ILE A 246 3.31 -9.66 16.36
C ILE A 246 3.52 -9.55 17.86
N ALA A 247 2.71 -10.28 18.62
CA ALA A 247 2.71 -10.27 20.08
C ALA A 247 2.69 -11.68 20.66
N GLU A 248 3.22 -11.82 21.89
CA GLU A 248 3.26 -13.09 22.61
C GLU A 248 1.90 -13.47 23.21
N GLY A 249 1.70 -14.77 23.38
CA GLY A 249 0.56 -15.35 24.11
C GLY A 249 -0.80 -15.29 23.40
N ASN A 250 -1.84 -15.67 24.14
CA ASN A 250 -3.22 -15.59 23.72
C ASN A 250 -3.81 -14.26 24.19
N PHE A 251 -4.51 -13.56 23.30
CA PHE A 251 -5.13 -12.28 23.63
C PHE A 251 -6.34 -11.98 22.74
N ASN A 252 -7.19 -11.09 23.24
CA ASN A 252 -8.25 -10.43 22.48
C ASN A 252 -8.37 -9.00 23.02
N ARG A 253 -8.01 -8.02 22.20
CA ARG A 253 -7.94 -6.60 22.58
C ARG A 253 -8.60 -5.74 21.54
N LYS A 254 -9.46 -4.84 21.98
CA LYS A 254 -9.94 -3.75 21.14
C LYS A 254 -8.78 -2.80 20.86
N TYR A 255 -8.76 -2.22 19.67
CA TYR A 255 -7.82 -1.18 19.29
C TYR A 255 -8.50 -0.02 18.57
N ASP A 256 -7.85 1.12 18.62
CA ASP A 256 -8.11 2.30 17.78
C ASP A 256 -6.79 2.72 17.11
N LEU A 257 -6.82 2.99 15.80
CA LEU A 257 -5.65 3.43 15.04
C LEU A 257 -5.93 4.80 14.42
N THR A 258 -4.99 5.73 14.63
CA THR A 258 -4.98 7.08 14.05
C THR A 258 -3.73 7.30 13.20
N PHE A 259 -3.79 8.26 12.27
CA PHE A 259 -2.70 8.61 11.38
C PHE A 259 -2.29 10.07 11.56
N GLY A 260 -0.98 10.33 11.54
CA GLY A 260 -0.43 11.66 11.73
C GLY A 260 -0.88 12.31 13.04
N ASN A 261 -1.34 13.54 12.96
CA ASN A 261 -1.84 14.32 14.10
C ASN A 261 -3.38 14.27 14.23
N SER A 262 -4.04 13.26 13.67
CA SER A 262 -5.50 13.15 13.75
C SER A 262 -5.93 12.69 15.13
N ASP A 263 -6.93 13.37 15.70
CA ASP A 263 -7.58 12.94 16.95
C ASP A 263 -8.67 11.88 16.71
N TYR A 264 -9.02 11.61 15.44
CA TYR A 264 -10.08 10.66 15.10
C TYR A 264 -9.48 9.32 14.68
N SER A 265 -9.98 8.24 15.30
CA SER A 265 -9.65 6.89 14.89
C SER A 265 -10.26 6.58 13.53
N LEU A 266 -9.41 6.15 12.59
CA LEU A 266 -9.86 5.71 11.26
C LEU A 266 -10.14 4.21 11.21
N TYR A 267 -9.53 3.44 12.10
CA TYR A 267 -9.71 2.00 12.20
C TYR A 267 -9.91 1.62 13.66
N SER A 268 -10.99 0.93 13.96
CA SER A 268 -11.34 0.44 15.29
C SER A 268 -11.95 -0.95 15.17
N ASP A 269 -11.30 -1.94 15.81
CA ASP A 269 -11.72 -3.35 15.77
C ASP A 269 -11.01 -4.11 16.90
N ASN A 270 -11.01 -5.46 16.81
CA ASN A 270 -10.27 -6.30 17.76
C ASN A 270 -9.07 -6.96 17.09
N LEU A 271 -7.94 -6.95 17.80
CA LEU A 271 -6.81 -7.84 17.56
C LEU A 271 -6.95 -9.04 18.47
N TYR A 272 -6.78 -10.23 17.94
CA TYR A 272 -6.80 -11.44 18.74
C TYR A 272 -5.84 -12.50 18.20
N LYS A 273 -5.38 -13.32 19.13
CA LYS A 273 -4.62 -14.56 18.87
C LYS A 273 -5.02 -15.55 19.95
N PHE A 274 -5.43 -16.73 19.53
CA PHE A 274 -5.77 -17.80 20.43
C PHE A 274 -5.26 -19.12 19.88
N ASN A 275 -4.38 -19.75 20.67
CA ASN A 275 -3.83 -21.05 20.38
C ASN A 275 -4.03 -21.93 21.61
N HIS A 276 -4.87 -22.96 21.48
CA HIS A 276 -5.12 -23.94 22.54
C HIS A 276 -5.57 -25.26 21.93
N ASN A 277 -4.93 -26.34 22.28
CA ASN A 277 -5.21 -27.66 21.72
C ASN A 277 -5.19 -27.65 20.17
N ASN A 278 -6.35 -27.88 19.54
CA ASN A 278 -6.51 -27.91 18.09
C ASN A 278 -7.09 -26.59 17.51
N ILE A 279 -7.22 -25.56 18.35
CA ILE A 279 -7.74 -24.25 17.95
C ILE A 279 -6.52 -23.33 17.75
N ASP A 280 -6.36 -22.82 16.55
CA ASP A 280 -5.35 -21.80 16.22
C ASP A 280 -6.02 -20.72 15.35
N ILE A 281 -6.39 -19.63 15.98
CA ILE A 281 -7.06 -18.51 15.33
C ILE A 281 -6.34 -17.20 15.65
N SER A 282 -6.22 -16.33 14.67
CA SER A 282 -5.61 -15.01 14.88
C SER A 282 -6.15 -13.96 13.92
N LYS A 283 -6.18 -12.74 14.40
CA LYS A 283 -6.36 -11.51 13.60
C LYS A 283 -5.43 -10.46 14.20
N THR A 284 -4.24 -10.39 13.67
CA THR A 284 -3.17 -9.48 14.13
C THR A 284 -2.89 -8.37 13.12
N MET A 285 -3.34 -8.56 11.88
CA MET A 285 -3.13 -7.63 10.77
C MET A 285 -4.26 -6.59 10.70
N ILE A 286 -3.88 -5.33 10.63
CA ILE A 286 -4.76 -4.18 10.37
C ILE A 286 -4.57 -3.77 8.92
N VAL A 287 -5.55 -4.07 8.06
CA VAL A 287 -5.52 -3.76 6.63
C VAL A 287 -6.15 -2.39 6.38
N PHE A 288 -5.46 -1.55 5.62
CA PHE A 288 -5.97 -0.22 5.25
C PHE A 288 -6.88 -0.36 4.03
N SER A 289 -8.19 -0.24 4.27
CA SER A 289 -9.20 -0.45 3.23
C SER A 289 -9.14 0.63 2.15
N GLY A 290 -9.16 0.21 0.89
CA GLY A 290 -9.36 1.06 -0.29
C GLY A 290 -8.16 1.86 -0.77
N THR A 291 -7.07 1.99 0.03
CA THR A 291 -5.90 2.78 -0.37
C THR A 291 -4.71 2.49 0.54
N TRP A 292 -3.54 3.02 0.18
CA TRP A 292 -2.36 3.06 1.04
C TRP A 292 -2.35 4.31 1.94
N LYS A 293 -1.51 4.27 3.00
CA LYS A 293 -1.24 5.39 3.90
C LYS A 293 0.26 5.64 3.98
N ASN A 294 0.67 6.90 3.85
CA ASN A 294 2.08 7.30 3.92
C ASN A 294 2.38 8.33 5.01
N ASP A 295 1.52 8.42 6.00
CA ASP A 295 1.76 9.24 7.17
C ASP A 295 3.06 8.82 7.86
N THR A 296 3.83 9.78 8.34
CA THR A 296 5.13 9.53 8.98
C THR A 296 5.01 8.91 10.37
N ALA A 297 3.85 9.02 10.98
CA ALA A 297 3.55 8.45 12.29
C ALA A 297 2.13 7.88 12.32
N LEU A 298 1.98 6.74 13.00
CA LEU A 298 0.70 6.14 13.33
C LEU A 298 0.63 5.98 14.85
N ALA A 299 -0.56 6.14 15.42
CA ALA A 299 -0.78 5.89 16.84
C ALA A 299 -1.84 4.80 17.01
N LEU A 300 -1.40 3.65 17.54
CA LEU A 300 -2.24 2.50 17.84
C LEU A 300 -2.51 2.46 19.34
N ARG A 301 -3.75 2.67 19.75
CA ARG A 301 -4.21 2.52 21.12
C ARG A 301 -4.82 1.15 21.33
N ILE A 302 -4.27 0.37 22.24
CA ILE A 302 -4.78 -0.96 22.61
C ILE A 302 -5.47 -0.85 23.96
N PHE A 303 -6.70 -1.35 24.07
CA PHE A 303 -7.48 -1.36 25.31
C PHE A 303 -7.20 -2.65 26.07
N ASN A 304 -6.43 -2.54 27.16
CA ASN A 304 -6.03 -3.68 27.98
C ASN A 304 -7.12 -4.10 28.98
N ASN A 305 -8.00 -3.16 29.36
CA ASN A 305 -8.99 -3.35 30.43
C ASN A 305 -8.28 -3.72 31.75
N ASP A 306 -8.62 -4.90 32.32
CA ASP A 306 -8.00 -5.42 33.55
C ASP A 306 -6.86 -6.43 33.28
N ASN A 307 -6.45 -6.57 32.01
CA ASN A 307 -5.34 -7.47 31.64
C ASN A 307 -4.02 -6.70 31.60
N ALA A 308 -2.92 -7.43 31.76
CA ALA A 308 -1.58 -6.89 31.52
C ALA A 308 -1.42 -6.38 30.07
N PRO A 309 -0.61 -5.35 29.84
CA PRO A 309 -0.25 -4.89 28.51
C PRO A 309 0.25 -6.02 27.62
N LEU A 310 -0.03 -5.94 26.31
CA LEU A 310 0.51 -6.90 25.36
C LEU A 310 2.01 -6.70 25.19
N LYS A 311 2.76 -7.78 25.28
CA LYS A 311 4.16 -7.79 24.91
C LYS A 311 4.25 -7.91 23.39
N ILE A 312 4.52 -6.78 22.74
CA ILE A 312 4.67 -6.69 21.28
C ILE A 312 6.15 -6.88 20.96
N ASP A 313 6.42 -7.90 20.16
CA ASP A 313 7.78 -8.24 19.74
C ASP A 313 8.18 -7.44 18.51
N LYS A 314 7.21 -7.21 17.58
CA LYS A 314 7.48 -6.64 16.27
C LYS A 314 6.21 -6.06 15.66
N ILE A 315 6.36 -5.01 14.86
CA ILE A 315 5.32 -4.50 13.98
C ILE A 315 5.82 -4.60 12.54
N GLY A 316 5.27 -5.55 11.80
CA GLY A 316 5.49 -5.70 10.37
C GLY A 316 4.59 -4.77 9.57
N ALA A 317 4.97 -4.45 8.35
CA ALA A 317 4.13 -3.75 7.40
C ALA A 317 4.39 -4.22 5.97
N GLU A 318 3.33 -4.24 5.17
CA GLU A 318 3.42 -4.38 3.72
C GLU A 318 3.23 -3.00 3.10
N TYR A 319 4.05 -2.64 2.12
CA TYR A 319 4.00 -1.36 1.44
C TYR A 319 4.18 -1.50 -0.06
N ILE A 320 3.68 -0.50 -0.78
CA ILE A 320 3.72 -0.42 -2.24
C ILE A 320 5.05 0.16 -2.69
N ILE A 321 5.56 -0.38 -3.79
CA ILE A 321 6.74 0.14 -4.49
C ILE A 321 6.31 0.68 -5.85
N ASP A 322 6.73 1.89 -6.18
CA ASP A 322 6.51 2.47 -7.49
C ASP A 322 7.62 2.05 -8.46
N LYS A 323 7.25 1.86 -9.72
CA LYS A 323 8.12 1.50 -10.83
C LYS A 323 8.29 2.69 -11.76
N VAL A 324 9.50 3.07 -12.04
CA VAL A 324 9.84 4.13 -13.00
C VAL A 324 10.27 3.51 -14.32
N ILE A 325 9.71 3.98 -15.42
CA ILE A 325 10.03 3.52 -16.77
C ILE A 325 10.52 4.71 -17.59
N PHE A 326 11.62 4.53 -18.32
CA PHE A 326 12.21 5.52 -19.19
C PHE A 326 12.76 4.89 -20.48
N GLU A 327 12.99 5.72 -21.49
CA GLU A 327 13.63 5.31 -22.73
C GLU A 327 15.13 5.52 -22.64
N ASP A 328 15.90 4.48 -22.98
CA ASP A 328 17.36 4.57 -23.08
C ASP A 328 17.74 5.36 -24.34
N ASN A 329 18.38 6.52 -24.15
CA ASN A 329 18.88 7.37 -25.23
C ASN A 329 20.35 7.06 -25.59
N GLU A 330 20.84 5.86 -25.24
CA GLU A 330 22.20 5.36 -25.47
C GLU A 330 23.30 6.15 -24.71
N SER A 331 22.92 6.94 -23.73
CA SER A 331 23.88 7.77 -22.94
C SER A 331 24.84 6.93 -22.09
N LYS A 332 24.48 5.67 -21.81
CA LYS A 332 25.23 4.72 -20.95
C LYS A 332 25.39 5.10 -19.47
N GLU A 333 25.12 6.34 -19.11
CA GLU A 333 25.20 6.83 -17.72
C GLU A 333 23.97 7.66 -17.41
N TYR A 334 23.25 7.26 -16.36
CA TYR A 334 22.05 7.96 -15.89
C TYR A 334 22.11 8.12 -14.38
N LYS A 335 21.56 9.22 -13.90
CA LYS A 335 21.38 9.51 -12.47
C LYS A 335 19.95 9.87 -12.19
N LEU A 336 19.38 9.31 -11.14
CA LEU A 336 18.10 9.71 -10.59
C LEU A 336 18.35 10.73 -9.48
N TYR A 337 17.91 11.97 -9.69
CA TYR A 337 17.96 13.05 -8.71
C TYR A 337 16.62 13.15 -7.97
N PHE A 338 16.66 13.47 -6.68
CA PHE A 338 15.51 13.62 -5.80
C PHE A 338 15.84 14.47 -4.56
N GLY A 339 14.80 14.90 -3.79
CA GLY A 339 14.97 15.74 -2.61
C GLY A 339 14.98 17.23 -2.93
N ASN A 340 14.18 17.69 -3.88
CA ASN A 340 13.91 19.11 -4.10
C ASN A 340 12.46 19.42 -3.73
N PRO A 341 12.20 20.03 -2.54
CA PRO A 341 10.85 20.30 -2.06
C PRO A 341 10.05 21.27 -2.95
N ASP A 342 10.73 22.11 -3.71
CA ASP A 342 10.11 23.13 -4.56
C ASP A 342 9.88 22.64 -6.01
N ALA A 343 10.32 21.42 -6.34
CA ALA A 343 10.18 20.89 -7.69
C ALA A 343 8.75 20.53 -8.04
N GLU A 344 8.28 21.03 -9.15
CA GLU A 344 7.00 20.65 -9.74
C GLU A 344 7.11 19.33 -10.49
N LYS A 345 5.98 18.61 -10.62
CA LYS A 345 5.94 17.35 -11.36
C LYS A 345 6.22 17.62 -12.85
N PRO A 346 7.21 16.97 -13.44
CA PRO A 346 7.52 17.16 -14.86
C PRO A 346 6.38 16.61 -15.73
N SER A 347 6.19 17.24 -16.88
CA SER A 347 5.24 16.78 -17.90
C SER A 347 6.01 16.28 -19.12
N TYR A 348 5.95 14.96 -19.36
CA TYR A 348 6.65 14.31 -20.47
C TYR A 348 5.67 13.65 -21.44
N ASP A 349 5.94 13.73 -22.74
CA ASP A 349 5.13 13.12 -23.80
C ASP A 349 5.07 11.59 -23.68
N ILE A 350 6.11 10.95 -23.13
CA ILE A 350 6.17 9.49 -22.92
C ILE A 350 4.96 8.96 -22.15
N VAL A 351 4.35 9.77 -21.27
CA VAL A 351 3.13 9.41 -20.51
C VAL A 351 1.97 9.11 -21.45
N THR A 352 1.85 9.86 -22.56
CA THR A 352 0.77 9.66 -23.54
C THR A 352 0.88 8.31 -24.25
N PHE A 353 2.10 7.78 -24.36
CA PHE A 353 2.38 6.51 -25.03
C PHE A 353 2.48 5.32 -24.09
N GLN A 354 2.22 5.50 -22.80
CA GLN A 354 2.36 4.47 -21.75
C GLN A 354 1.69 3.14 -22.14
N SER A 355 0.45 3.18 -22.65
CA SER A 355 -0.33 1.96 -23.00
C SER A 355 0.30 1.11 -24.12
N TYR A 356 1.11 1.73 -24.96
CA TYR A 356 1.88 1.04 -25.99
C TYR A 356 3.19 0.50 -25.43
N ILE A 357 3.91 1.34 -24.67
CA ILE A 357 5.19 0.99 -24.05
C ILE A 357 5.04 -0.18 -23.07
N GLU A 358 3.90 -0.27 -22.38
CA GLU A 358 3.65 -1.39 -21.46
C GLU A 358 3.57 -2.77 -22.15
N LYS A 359 3.39 -2.81 -23.47
CA LYS A 359 3.38 -4.06 -24.25
C LYS A 359 4.78 -4.50 -24.69
N ASP A 360 5.75 -3.59 -24.65
CA ASP A 360 7.12 -3.87 -25.09
C ASP A 360 7.93 -4.50 -23.94
N ASP A 361 8.91 -5.31 -24.30
CA ASP A 361 9.88 -5.84 -23.35
C ASP A 361 10.75 -4.70 -22.78
N LYS A 362 11.01 -4.77 -21.49
CA LYS A 362 11.77 -3.77 -20.72
C LYS A 362 12.83 -4.46 -19.89
N ASP A 363 14.01 -3.88 -19.83
CA ASP A 363 15.08 -4.38 -19.00
C ASP A 363 15.06 -3.73 -17.62
N LYS A 364 15.26 -4.55 -16.59
CA LYS A 364 15.41 -4.08 -15.22
C LYS A 364 16.77 -3.46 -15.01
N CYS A 365 16.78 -2.25 -14.44
CA CYS A 365 17.96 -1.55 -13.96
C CYS A 365 18.05 -1.68 -12.43
N SER A 366 19.26 -1.52 -11.89
CA SER A 366 19.50 -1.35 -10.46
C SER A 366 19.85 0.09 -10.10
N LEU A 367 19.57 0.47 -8.87
CA LEU A 367 19.95 1.76 -8.33
C LEU A 367 21.23 1.60 -7.50
N GLY A 368 22.19 2.48 -7.72
CA GLY A 368 23.40 2.57 -6.92
C GLY A 368 23.15 3.13 -5.52
N SER A 369 24.21 3.30 -4.75
CA SER A 369 24.14 3.88 -3.42
C SER A 369 23.70 5.34 -3.44
N LEU A 370 23.04 5.77 -2.34
CA LEU A 370 22.64 7.16 -2.13
C LEU A 370 23.87 8.10 -2.07
N VAL A 371 23.84 9.14 -2.87
CA VAL A 371 24.81 10.24 -2.80
C VAL A 371 24.08 11.52 -2.40
N LYS A 372 24.49 12.13 -1.29
CA LYS A 372 23.97 13.42 -0.83
C LYS A 372 24.82 14.55 -1.43
N LEU A 373 24.18 15.47 -2.13
CA LEU A 373 24.82 16.64 -2.74
C LEU A 373 24.97 17.82 -1.76
N LYS A 374 24.01 17.91 -0.84
CA LYS A 374 24.01 18.90 0.23
C LYS A 374 23.71 18.16 1.53
N GLU A 375 24.46 18.44 2.60
CA GLU A 375 23.97 18.10 3.92
C GLU A 375 22.69 18.90 4.14
N SER A 376 21.62 18.24 4.52
CA SER A 376 20.40 18.91 4.95
C SER A 376 20.83 19.88 6.05
N LYS A 377 20.87 21.18 5.77
CA LYS A 377 20.76 22.14 6.85
C LYS A 377 19.41 21.79 7.48
N GLU A 378 19.46 21.30 8.73
CA GLU A 378 18.25 21.27 9.55
C GLU A 378 17.57 22.60 9.27
N GLU A 379 16.39 22.58 8.65
CA GLU A 379 15.56 23.76 8.56
C GLU A 379 15.29 24.18 9.99
N LYS A 380 16.14 25.08 10.51
CA LYS A 380 15.63 26.00 11.48
C LYS A 380 14.49 26.68 10.75
N GLU A 381 13.26 26.24 11.07
CA GLU A 381 12.07 26.99 10.75
C GLU A 381 12.39 28.45 11.02
N SER A 382 12.73 29.18 9.98
CA SER A 382 12.75 30.64 10.08
C SER A 382 11.31 31.01 10.24
N LYS A 383 10.86 31.06 11.50
CA LYS A 383 9.54 31.58 11.83
C LYS A 383 9.51 32.98 11.23
N ILE A 384 8.95 33.05 10.01
CA ILE A 384 8.67 34.32 9.37
C ILE A 384 7.83 35.09 10.37
N ASN A 385 8.42 36.14 10.93
CA ASN A 385 7.74 36.95 11.93
C ASN A 385 6.68 37.79 11.21
N TYR A 386 5.54 37.16 10.91
CA TYR A 386 4.40 37.81 10.25
C TYR A 386 4.00 39.11 10.96
N LYS A 387 4.22 39.22 12.26
CA LYS A 387 3.98 40.42 13.05
C LYS A 387 4.94 41.56 12.66
N LEU A 388 6.19 41.23 12.34
CA LEU A 388 7.18 42.20 11.86
C LEU A 388 6.82 42.67 10.45
N ILE A 389 6.44 41.76 9.54
CA ILE A 389 6.04 42.08 8.17
C ILE A 389 4.79 42.97 8.18
N PHE A 390 3.80 42.64 9.02
CA PHE A 390 2.58 43.41 9.18
C PHE A 390 2.87 44.82 9.68
N ASN A 391 3.75 44.98 10.69
CA ASN A 391 4.15 46.28 11.20
C ASN A 391 4.89 47.13 10.15
N ILE A 392 5.76 46.52 9.34
CA ILE A 392 6.43 47.22 8.22
C ILE A 392 5.41 47.68 7.19
N LEU A 393 4.45 46.83 6.84
CA LEU A 393 3.39 47.17 5.88
C LEU A 393 2.53 48.36 6.36
N ILE A 394 2.16 48.41 7.65
CA ILE A 394 1.43 49.50 8.25
C ILE A 394 2.23 50.82 8.16
N VAL A 395 3.55 50.77 8.47
CA VAL A 395 4.40 51.97 8.38
C VAL A 395 4.49 52.46 6.96
N VAL A 396 4.68 51.61 5.97
CA VAL A 396 4.73 51.99 4.53
C VAL A 396 3.41 52.62 4.07
N VAL A 397 2.29 52.01 4.43
CA VAL A 397 0.94 52.56 4.06
C VAL A 397 0.72 53.92 4.74
N SER A 398 1.13 54.06 6.02
CA SER A 398 0.99 55.34 6.76
C SER A 398 1.83 56.46 6.12
N ILE A 399 3.07 56.15 5.72
CA ILE A 399 3.92 57.14 5.02
C ILE A 399 3.33 57.52 3.68
N ALA A 400 2.78 56.58 2.91
CA ALA A 400 2.11 56.85 1.64
C ALA A 400 0.89 57.77 1.79
N LEU A 401 0.07 57.51 2.85
CA LEU A 401 -1.09 58.34 3.15
C LEU A 401 -0.71 59.78 3.57
N VAL A 402 0.28 59.91 4.43
CA VAL A 402 0.79 61.25 4.84
C VAL A 402 1.39 61.98 3.64
N SER A 403 2.15 61.32 2.77
CA SER A 403 2.73 61.92 1.57
C SER A 403 1.65 62.42 0.59
N THR A 404 0.59 61.63 0.39
CA THR A 404 -0.52 62.03 -0.46
C THR A 404 -1.31 63.20 0.14
N LEU A 405 -1.50 63.23 1.46
CA LEU A 405 -2.16 64.34 2.16
C LEU A 405 -1.37 65.64 2.05
N VAL A 406 -0.04 65.60 2.21
CA VAL A 406 0.87 66.74 2.04
C VAL A 406 0.83 67.26 0.59
N LEU A 407 0.81 66.36 -0.40
CA LEU A 407 0.71 66.74 -1.80
C LEU A 407 -0.64 67.42 -2.14
N ILE A 408 -1.75 66.98 -1.53
CA ILE A 408 -3.05 67.57 -1.68
C ILE A 408 -3.11 68.98 -1.02
N LEU A 409 -2.52 69.12 0.18
CA LEU A 409 -2.47 70.38 0.91
C LEU A 409 -1.57 71.45 0.22
N ARG A 410 -0.51 71.00 -0.50
CA ARG A 410 0.34 71.87 -1.27
C ARG A 410 -0.24 72.36 -2.61
N LYS A 411 -1.33 71.73 -3.07
CA LYS A 411 -2.07 72.12 -4.30
C LYS A 411 -3.24 73.08 -4.06
N LYS A 412 -3.53 73.40 -2.82
CA LYS A 412 -4.41 74.51 -2.42
C LYS A 412 -3.54 75.72 -2.04
#